data_fb2a9329e5f28d13d3a77653dd6ad3dc
#
_entry.id   fb2a9329e5f28d13d3a77653dd6ad3dc
#
_cell.length_a   1.000
_cell.length_b   1.000
_cell.length_c   1.000
_cell.angle_alpha   90.00
_cell.angle_beta   90.00
_cell.angle_gamma   90.00
#
_symmetry.space_group_name_H-M   'P 1'
#
loop_
_entity.id
_entity.type
_entity.pdbx_description
1 polymer ?
#
loop_
_entity_poly.entity_id
_entity_poly.type
_entity_poly.pdbx_seq_one_letter_code
_entity_poly.pdbx_strand_id
1 'polypeptide(L)'
;MDKHEVDIVYSGSQKVLSCPPGTAPIAFNETALKKYRGRKTRGPSFYLDFDWLINYWNCEGEARKYHHTGPISSMYCLREGLSIVVEEGLLVHRCGGGKRGVSLH
;
A
#
# COMPACT_ATOMS: atom_id res chain seq x y z
N MET A 1 -6.05 8.20 7.82
CA MET A 1 -6.46 7.31 8.91
C MET A 1 -6.90 8.13 10.11
N ASP A 2 -6.14 9.12 10.52
CA ASP A 2 -6.30 9.80 11.83
C ASP A 2 -7.64 10.52 12.03
N LYS A 3 -8.17 11.19 11.01
CA LYS A 3 -9.46 11.91 11.13
C LYS A 3 -10.72 11.01 11.15
N HIS A 4 -10.60 9.76 10.73
CA HIS A 4 -11.75 8.85 10.56
C HIS A 4 -11.63 7.58 11.38
N GLU A 5 -10.59 7.47 12.24
CA GLU A 5 -10.34 6.31 13.10
C GLU A 5 -10.35 4.96 12.36
N VAL A 6 -9.89 4.98 11.11
CA VAL A 6 -9.87 3.78 10.26
C VAL A 6 -8.68 2.91 10.59
N ASP A 7 -8.92 1.65 10.90
CA ASP A 7 -7.88 0.70 11.34
C ASP A 7 -7.06 0.12 10.20
N ILE A 8 -7.67 -0.05 9.02
CA ILE A 8 -7.03 -0.62 7.83
C ILE A 8 -7.45 0.21 6.61
N VAL A 9 -6.47 0.57 5.78
CA VAL A 9 -6.70 1.23 4.50
C VAL A 9 -5.95 0.49 3.41
N TYR A 10 -6.59 0.29 2.26
CA TYR A 10 -5.94 -0.25 1.07
C TYR A 10 -6.37 0.50 -0.18
N SER A 11 -5.56 0.41 -1.22
CA SER A 11 -5.85 1.00 -2.53
C SER A 11 -5.30 0.11 -3.65
N GLY A 12 -5.84 0.27 -4.85
CA GLY A 12 -5.25 -0.29 -6.06
C GLY A 12 -4.43 0.77 -6.78
N SER A 13 -3.22 0.41 -7.23
CA SER A 13 -2.32 1.33 -7.95
C SER A 13 -2.95 1.93 -9.22
N GLN A 14 -3.81 1.18 -9.91
CA GLN A 14 -4.49 1.62 -11.15
C GLN A 14 -5.70 2.54 -10.93
N LYS A 15 -6.01 2.90 -9.68
CA LYS A 15 -7.11 3.80 -9.34
C LYS A 15 -6.60 5.25 -9.25
N VAL A 16 -6.79 5.87 -8.12
CA VAL A 16 -6.42 7.27 -7.86
C VAL A 16 -4.93 7.56 -8.08
N LEU A 17 -4.07 6.56 -7.91
CA LEU A 17 -2.62 6.72 -8.05
C LEU A 17 -2.14 6.73 -9.52
N SER A 18 -3.02 6.46 -10.49
CA SER A 18 -2.72 6.52 -11.93
C SER A 18 -1.50 5.68 -12.36
N CYS A 19 -1.25 4.58 -11.67
CA CYS A 19 -0.16 3.65 -11.96
C CYS A 19 -0.68 2.40 -12.69
N PRO A 20 0.17 1.59 -13.30
CA PRO A 20 -0.22 0.27 -13.81
C PRO A 20 -0.81 -0.61 -12.71
N PRO A 21 -1.76 -1.51 -13.02
CA PRO A 21 -2.27 -2.49 -12.05
C PRO A 21 -1.18 -3.46 -11.62
N GLY A 22 -1.35 -4.09 -10.45
CA GLY A 22 -0.45 -5.13 -9.94
C GLY A 22 0.15 -4.83 -8.57
N THR A 23 -0.02 -3.62 -8.03
CA THR A 23 0.34 -3.29 -6.65
C THR A 23 -0.86 -2.78 -5.88
N ALA A 24 -0.91 -3.12 -4.60
CA ALA A 24 -1.99 -2.71 -3.70
C ALA A 24 -1.37 -2.19 -2.39
N PRO A 25 -1.16 -0.87 -2.27
CA PRO A 25 -0.73 -0.29 -1.00
C PRO A 25 -1.75 -0.62 0.09
N ILE A 26 -1.26 -1.03 1.25
CA ILE A 26 -2.07 -1.30 2.43
C ILE A 26 -1.40 -0.73 3.67
N ALA A 27 -2.16 -0.13 4.56
CA ALA A 27 -1.70 0.39 5.83
C ALA A 27 -2.58 -0.10 6.98
N PHE A 28 -1.95 -0.38 8.11
CA PHE A 28 -2.58 -0.82 9.35
C PHE A 28 -2.21 0.13 10.48
N ASN A 29 -3.14 0.37 11.41
CA ASN A 29 -2.82 1.02 12.67
C ASN A 29 -2.51 0.00 13.77
N GLU A 30 -2.11 0.49 14.95
CA GLU A 30 -1.80 -0.33 16.11
C GLU A 30 -2.97 -1.20 16.58
N THR A 31 -4.20 -0.73 16.43
CA THR A 31 -5.42 -1.47 16.81
C THR A 31 -5.57 -2.71 15.94
N ALA A 32 -5.42 -2.56 14.63
CA ALA A 32 -5.47 -3.67 13.69
C ALA A 32 -4.34 -4.68 13.97
N LEU A 33 -3.12 -4.22 14.23
CA LEU A 33 -1.98 -5.07 14.55
C LEU A 33 -2.19 -5.86 15.85
N LYS A 34 -2.69 -5.22 16.91
CA LYS A 34 -3.01 -5.90 18.16
C LYS A 34 -4.05 -6.99 17.95
N LYS A 35 -5.10 -6.71 17.18
CA LYS A 35 -6.14 -7.69 16.85
C LYS A 35 -5.59 -8.86 16.02
N TYR A 36 -4.73 -8.58 15.06
CA TYR A 36 -4.05 -9.59 14.26
C TYR A 36 -3.19 -10.53 15.13
N ARG A 37 -2.33 -9.96 16.00
CA ARG A 37 -1.45 -10.71 16.91
C ARG A 37 -2.21 -11.49 17.98
N GLY A 38 -3.41 -11.06 18.35
CA GLY A 38 -4.30 -11.76 19.28
C GLY A 38 -5.05 -12.96 18.69
N ARG A 39 -4.85 -13.28 17.42
CA ARG A 39 -5.50 -14.43 16.77
C ARG A 39 -5.00 -15.75 17.33
N LYS A 40 -5.92 -16.69 17.58
CA LYS A 40 -5.59 -18.04 18.06
C LYS A 40 -5.05 -18.96 16.96
N THR A 41 -5.31 -18.64 15.70
CA THR A 41 -4.92 -19.44 14.54
C THR A 41 -4.21 -18.56 13.52
N ARG A 42 -3.20 -19.11 12.87
CA ARG A 42 -2.53 -18.46 11.73
C ARG A 42 -3.48 -18.37 10.53
N GLY A 43 -3.18 -17.42 9.64
CA GLY A 43 -3.86 -17.35 8.35
C GLY A 43 -3.63 -18.61 7.52
N PRO A 44 -4.62 -19.06 6.73
CA PRO A 44 -4.49 -20.29 5.94
C PRO A 44 -3.57 -20.15 4.72
N SER A 45 -3.18 -18.93 4.38
CA SER A 45 -2.38 -18.62 3.20
C SER A 45 -1.02 -18.06 3.58
N PHE A 46 0.05 -18.74 3.18
CA PHE A 46 1.42 -18.23 3.30
C PHE A 46 1.59 -16.86 2.61
N TYR A 47 1.07 -16.71 1.39
CA TYR A 47 1.24 -15.50 0.59
C TYR A 47 0.52 -14.28 1.18
N LEU A 48 -0.60 -14.47 1.86
CA LEU A 48 -1.42 -13.42 2.47
C LEU A 48 -1.23 -13.33 3.99
N ASP A 49 -0.23 -14.00 4.54
CA ASP A 49 0.10 -13.96 5.97
C ASP A 49 0.99 -12.74 6.28
N PHE A 50 0.50 -11.90 7.17
CA PHE A 50 1.16 -10.63 7.47
C PHE A 50 2.48 -10.80 8.26
N ASP A 51 2.62 -11.84 9.09
CA ASP A 51 3.87 -12.11 9.80
C ASP A 51 5.02 -12.40 8.84
N TRP A 52 4.75 -13.15 7.76
CA TRP A 52 5.73 -13.40 6.72
C TRP A 52 6.13 -12.14 5.96
N LEU A 53 5.18 -11.23 5.71
CA LEU A 53 5.45 -9.95 5.07
C LEU A 53 6.26 -9.02 5.97
N ILE A 54 5.91 -8.91 7.25
CA ILE A 54 6.67 -8.14 8.25
C ILE A 54 8.12 -8.60 8.33
N ASN A 55 8.34 -9.91 8.42
CA ASN A 55 9.68 -10.49 8.45
C ASN A 55 10.44 -10.22 7.15
N TYR A 56 9.81 -10.43 5.99
CA TYR A 56 10.42 -10.19 4.69
C TYR A 56 10.83 -8.73 4.49
N TRP A 57 10.04 -7.78 4.97
CA TRP A 57 10.34 -6.35 4.91
C TRP A 57 11.26 -5.87 6.04
N ASN A 58 11.64 -6.77 6.93
CA ASN A 58 12.55 -6.47 8.07
C ASN A 58 12.02 -5.38 9.00
N CYS A 59 10.72 -5.35 9.25
CA CYS A 59 10.10 -4.33 10.08
C CYS A 59 10.45 -4.46 11.57
N GLU A 60 10.84 -5.66 12.03
CA GLU A 60 11.13 -5.97 13.43
C GLU A 60 12.62 -6.31 13.69
N GLY A 61 13.49 -6.17 12.68
CA GLY A 61 14.95 -6.37 12.83
C GLY A 61 15.41 -7.83 12.92
N GLU A 62 14.52 -8.79 12.72
CA GLU A 62 14.87 -10.21 12.69
C GLU A 62 15.52 -10.64 11.36
N ALA A 63 16.15 -11.80 11.33
CA ALA A 63 16.73 -12.35 10.11
C ALA A 63 15.68 -12.51 9.01
N ARG A 64 15.90 -11.83 7.89
CA ARG A 64 14.98 -11.83 6.73
C ARG A 64 14.82 -13.24 6.16
N LYS A 65 13.58 -13.65 5.95
CA LYS A 65 13.20 -14.84 5.20
C LYS A 65 12.56 -14.43 3.89
N TYR A 66 12.99 -15.08 2.80
CA TYR A 66 12.41 -14.81 1.49
C TYR A 66 10.91 -15.19 1.45
N HIS A 67 10.09 -14.31 0.95
CA HIS A 67 8.65 -14.53 0.82
C HIS A 67 8.21 -14.59 -0.65
N HIS A 68 8.54 -13.57 -1.44
CA HIS A 68 8.17 -13.49 -2.84
C HIS A 68 9.10 -12.56 -3.62
N THR A 69 9.08 -12.67 -4.94
CA THR A 69 9.73 -11.69 -5.80
C THR A 69 8.78 -10.52 -6.06
N GLY A 70 9.13 -9.34 -5.55
CA GLY A 70 8.33 -8.14 -5.75
C GLY A 70 8.34 -7.65 -7.20
N PRO A 71 7.25 -7.04 -7.70
CA PRO A 71 7.17 -6.47 -9.04
C PRO A 71 7.92 -5.12 -9.09
N ILE A 72 9.24 -5.14 -9.27
CA ILE A 72 10.11 -3.98 -9.14
C ILE A 72 9.67 -2.81 -10.01
N SER A 73 9.37 -3.03 -11.30
CA SER A 73 8.90 -1.98 -12.20
C SER A 73 7.62 -1.31 -11.71
N SER A 74 6.67 -2.10 -11.20
CA SER A 74 5.42 -1.57 -10.63
C SER A 74 5.67 -0.77 -9.34
N MET A 75 6.69 -1.14 -8.57
CA MET A 75 7.08 -0.37 -7.37
C MET A 75 7.67 0.99 -7.73
N TYR A 76 8.46 1.10 -8.81
CA TYR A 76 8.92 2.39 -9.31
C TYR A 76 7.76 3.27 -9.78
N CYS A 77 6.81 2.70 -10.54
CA CYS A 77 5.61 3.42 -10.95
C CYS A 77 4.78 3.90 -9.75
N LEU A 78 4.61 3.03 -8.74
CA LEU A 78 3.88 3.39 -7.52
C LEU A 78 4.58 4.53 -6.75
N ARG A 79 5.91 4.46 -6.62
CA ARG A 79 6.69 5.54 -6.00
C ARG A 79 6.45 6.88 -6.70
N GLU A 80 6.49 6.90 -8.02
CA GLU A 80 6.23 8.11 -8.80
C GLU A 80 4.80 8.63 -8.62
N GLY A 81 3.80 7.74 -8.69
CA GLY A 81 2.40 8.12 -8.43
C GLY A 81 2.19 8.71 -7.04
N LEU A 82 2.82 8.15 -6.02
CA LEU A 82 2.78 8.70 -4.65
C LEU A 82 3.50 10.04 -4.54
N SER A 83 4.62 10.24 -5.24
CA SER A 83 5.34 11.52 -5.28
C SER A 83 4.45 12.63 -5.84
N ILE A 84 3.75 12.36 -6.94
CA ILE A 84 2.80 13.29 -7.54
C ILE A 84 1.67 13.67 -6.56
N VAL A 85 1.11 12.68 -5.86
CA VAL A 85 0.06 12.94 -4.85
C VAL A 85 0.57 13.83 -3.72
N VAL A 86 1.80 13.61 -3.27
CA VAL A 86 2.42 14.44 -2.22
C VAL A 86 2.66 15.87 -2.71
N GLU A 87 3.15 16.04 -3.94
CA GLU A 87 3.43 17.36 -4.53
C GLU A 87 2.14 18.15 -4.80
N GLU A 88 1.10 17.51 -5.32
CA GLU A 88 -0.20 18.15 -5.60
C GLU A 88 -1.01 18.44 -4.34
N GLY A 89 -0.77 17.70 -3.26
CA GLY A 89 -1.57 17.71 -2.04
C GLY A 89 -2.87 16.92 -2.17
N LEU A 90 -3.28 16.28 -1.09
CA LEU A 90 -4.41 15.33 -1.06
C LEU A 90 -5.75 15.95 -1.52
N LEU A 91 -5.98 17.23 -1.21
CA LEU A 91 -7.24 17.91 -1.58
C LEU A 91 -7.31 18.17 -3.09
N VAL A 92 -6.22 18.61 -3.69
CA VAL A 92 -6.13 18.88 -5.13
C VAL A 92 -6.25 17.58 -5.91
N HIS A 93 -5.59 16.53 -5.46
CA HIS A 93 -5.64 15.21 -6.09
C HIS A 93 -7.06 14.60 -6.07
N ARG A 94 -7.80 14.75 -4.97
CA ARG A 94 -9.22 14.31 -4.86
C ARG A 94 -10.15 15.08 -5.78
N CYS A 95 -9.91 16.39 -5.92
CA CYS A 95 -10.77 17.27 -6.74
C CYS A 95 -10.31 17.35 -8.19
N GLY A 96 -9.04 17.05 -8.45
CA GLY A 96 -8.35 17.28 -9.73
C GLY A 96 -8.34 16.10 -10.69
N GLY A 97 -9.04 15.03 -10.41
CA GLY A 97 -9.16 13.86 -11.31
C GLY A 97 -9.71 14.17 -12.72
N GLY A 98 -9.80 15.45 -13.10
CA GLY A 98 -10.31 15.90 -14.38
C GLY A 98 -9.48 16.95 -15.11
N LYS A 99 -8.30 17.36 -14.65
CA LYS A 99 -7.60 18.51 -15.25
C LYS A 99 -6.18 18.26 -15.78
N ARG A 100 -5.75 17.03 -16.03
CA ARG A 100 -4.70 16.83 -17.02
C ARG A 100 -5.36 16.44 -18.34
N GLY A 101 -5.85 17.43 -19.04
CA GLY A 101 -6.13 17.29 -20.47
C GLY A 101 -4.82 16.91 -21.14
N VAL A 102 -4.67 15.65 -21.48
CA VAL A 102 -3.70 15.22 -22.48
C VAL A 102 -4.19 15.88 -23.76
N SER A 103 -3.59 17.02 -24.11
CA SER A 103 -3.67 17.57 -25.45
C SER A 103 -2.92 16.62 -26.35
N LEU A 104 -3.63 15.70 -26.97
CA LEU A 104 -3.12 14.94 -28.11
C LEU A 104 -3.13 15.88 -29.30
N HIS A 105 -1.97 16.42 -29.66
CA HIS A 105 -1.69 16.95 -30.97
C HIS A 105 -1.05 15.87 -31.82
#